data_67e345ac2ab9910f5e7cff91d864ec05
#
_entry.id   67e345ac2ab9910f5e7cff91d864ec05
#
_cell.length_a   1.000
_cell.length_b   1.000
_cell.length_c   1.000
_cell.angle_alpha   90.00
_cell.angle_beta   90.00
_cell.angle_gamma   90.00
#
_symmetry.space_group_name_H-M   'P 1'
#
loop_
_entity.id
_entity.type
_entity.pdbx_description
1 polymer ?
#
loop_
_entity_poly.entity_id
_entity_poly.type
_entity_poly.pdbx_seq_one_letter_code
_entity_poly.pdbx_strand_id
1 'polypeptide(L)'
;MRNLLAGKWSEVFDEADVLSKMRLPGWIAAALFAAAGAQAVENDSLEKVWTADALHVPYRAIQTPGRIGQERLPLVVFLHGDWQDGENNESQLAGYGNGSLLLVDQAIHGNIPLVYVAPQTTHSYWPPDRVAAVVRDALGRYPIDPRRIYLTGISDGGSGVWDTLKTWPECFAAGVPMSGMTEAAGLAPIARVPLWVFHGAKDNDTDVETGYGGAMVGSRAIVRDLRAIGGEPRYTEYPTGMHPIWHHAYSTPELLPWLLNQRVGTACDFSHLPPPGFAPVTGLSRNR
;
A
#
# COMPACT_ATOMS: atom_id res chain seq x y z
N MET A 1 3.47 34.90 -25.03
CA MET A 1 4.70 34.17 -24.71
C MET A 1 4.36 33.01 -23.78
N ARG A 2 3.76 31.98 -24.32
CA ARG A 2 3.53 30.68 -23.68
C ARG A 2 3.80 29.64 -24.76
N ASN A 3 4.86 28.87 -24.63
CA ASN A 3 5.25 27.66 -25.33
C ASN A 3 6.77 27.66 -25.51
N LEU A 4 7.46 27.09 -24.51
CA LEU A 4 8.87 26.66 -24.65
C LEU A 4 9.36 26.05 -23.33
N LEU A 5 8.75 24.94 -22.87
CA LEU A 5 9.36 24.06 -21.85
C LEU A 5 8.71 22.65 -21.83
N ALA A 6 8.20 22.19 -22.98
CA ALA A 6 7.75 20.81 -23.15
C ALA A 6 8.69 20.10 -24.14
N GLY A 7 9.85 19.71 -23.70
CA GLY A 7 10.77 18.98 -24.59
C GLY A 7 12.15 18.90 -24.02
N LYS A 8 12.41 18.00 -23.05
CA LYS A 8 13.73 17.42 -22.77
C LYS A 8 13.72 16.50 -21.53
N TRP A 9 12.92 15.44 -21.52
CA TRP A 9 13.13 14.32 -20.59
C TRP A 9 12.70 12.98 -21.24
N SER A 10 13.17 12.72 -22.46
CA SER A 10 12.96 11.44 -23.16
C SER A 10 14.29 10.79 -23.57
N GLU A 11 15.31 10.87 -22.76
CA GLU A 11 16.44 9.94 -22.83
C GLU A 11 16.30 8.94 -21.68
N VAL A 12 15.32 8.05 -21.81
CA VAL A 12 15.28 6.81 -21.07
C VAL A 12 16.43 5.96 -21.60
N PHE A 13 17.39 5.64 -20.75
CA PHE A 13 18.43 4.66 -21.04
C PHE A 13 17.73 3.36 -21.41
N ASP A 14 17.87 2.93 -22.65
CA ASP A 14 17.41 1.62 -23.12
C ASP A 14 18.30 0.56 -22.46
N GLU A 15 17.78 -0.08 -21.39
CA GLU A 15 18.49 -1.16 -20.69
C GLU A 15 18.88 -2.30 -21.64
N ALA A 16 18.14 -2.49 -22.74
CA ALA A 16 18.45 -3.48 -23.76
C ALA A 16 19.74 -3.14 -24.50
N ASP A 17 20.03 -1.86 -24.72
CA ASP A 17 21.27 -1.41 -25.40
C ASP A 17 22.50 -1.57 -24.48
N VAL A 18 22.34 -1.41 -23.18
CA VAL A 18 23.43 -1.61 -22.20
C VAL A 18 23.76 -3.10 -22.07
N LEU A 19 22.76 -3.99 -22.02
CA LEU A 19 22.95 -5.43 -21.90
C LEU A 19 23.55 -6.05 -23.17
N SER A 20 23.25 -5.52 -24.35
CA SER A 20 23.80 -6.01 -25.64
C SER A 20 25.31 -5.82 -25.79
N LYS A 21 25.90 -4.90 -25.02
CA LYS A 21 27.34 -4.56 -25.05
C LYS A 21 28.15 -5.30 -23.97
N MET A 22 27.51 -6.01 -23.05
CA MET A 22 28.19 -6.82 -22.01
C MET A 22 28.48 -8.21 -22.53
N ARG A 23 29.77 -8.59 -22.70
CA ARG A 23 30.20 -9.96 -22.98
C ARG A 23 30.07 -10.81 -21.70
N LEU A 24 28.85 -11.25 -21.36
CA LEU A 24 28.59 -12.11 -20.23
C LEU A 24 28.69 -13.60 -20.65
N PRO A 25 29.16 -14.50 -19.77
CA PRO A 25 29.13 -15.95 -20.02
C PRO A 25 27.70 -16.40 -20.31
N GLY A 26 27.52 -17.32 -21.25
CA GLY A 26 26.20 -17.75 -21.78
C GLY A 26 25.16 -18.20 -20.73
N TRP A 27 25.61 -18.70 -19.58
CA TRP A 27 24.70 -19.08 -18.48
C TRP A 27 24.15 -17.88 -17.69
N ILE A 28 24.89 -16.75 -17.66
CA ILE A 28 24.38 -15.50 -17.06
C ILE A 28 23.40 -14.82 -18.00
N ALA A 29 23.67 -14.86 -19.33
CA ALA A 29 22.75 -14.34 -20.32
C ALA A 29 21.41 -15.12 -20.33
N ALA A 30 21.44 -16.45 -20.17
CA ALA A 30 20.22 -17.26 -20.10
C ALA A 30 19.38 -16.96 -18.85
N ALA A 31 20.01 -16.64 -17.71
CA ALA A 31 19.32 -16.27 -16.47
C ALA A 31 18.67 -14.86 -16.57
N LEU A 32 19.33 -13.92 -17.27
CA LEU A 32 18.80 -12.58 -17.51
C LEU A 32 17.66 -12.56 -18.55
N PHE A 33 17.73 -13.41 -19.59
CA PHE A 33 16.66 -13.57 -20.58
C PHE A 33 15.44 -14.32 -20.02
N ALA A 34 15.61 -15.21 -19.03
CA ALA A 34 14.47 -15.84 -18.36
C ALA A 34 13.69 -14.88 -17.46
N ALA A 35 14.31 -13.78 -17.02
CA ALA A 35 13.65 -12.71 -16.26
C ALA A 35 12.89 -11.71 -17.16
N ALA A 36 13.19 -11.65 -18.46
CA ALA A 36 12.61 -10.67 -19.39
C ALA A 36 11.25 -11.10 -20.00
N GLY A 37 10.64 -12.20 -19.54
CA GLY A 37 9.40 -12.74 -20.11
C GLY A 37 8.15 -12.59 -19.26
N ALA A 38 8.24 -12.02 -18.07
CA ALA A 38 7.06 -11.80 -17.23
C ALA A 38 6.51 -10.38 -17.48
N GLN A 39 5.38 -10.28 -18.18
CA GLN A 39 4.66 -9.01 -18.29
C GLN A 39 4.18 -8.62 -16.90
N ALA A 40 4.52 -7.38 -16.48
CA ALA A 40 3.99 -6.79 -15.26
C ALA A 40 2.45 -6.76 -15.31
N VAL A 41 1.82 -6.95 -14.17
CA VAL A 41 0.36 -6.83 -14.07
C VAL A 41 -0.05 -5.40 -14.43
N GLU A 42 -0.91 -5.28 -15.44
CA GLU A 42 -1.44 -4.00 -15.88
C GLU A 42 -2.74 -3.65 -15.15
N ASN A 43 -3.00 -2.36 -14.98
CA ASN A 43 -4.23 -1.86 -14.36
C ASN A 43 -5.49 -2.47 -14.98
N ASP A 44 -5.51 -2.63 -16.30
CA ASP A 44 -6.68 -3.13 -17.03
C ASP A 44 -6.99 -4.60 -16.78
N SER A 45 -6.05 -5.36 -16.19
CA SER A 45 -6.29 -6.74 -15.76
C SER A 45 -7.09 -6.84 -14.46
N LEU A 46 -7.26 -5.74 -13.72
CA LEU A 46 -8.03 -5.70 -12.48
C LEU A 46 -9.48 -5.30 -12.76
N GLU A 47 -10.41 -6.04 -12.17
CA GLU A 47 -11.84 -5.78 -12.25
C GLU A 47 -12.19 -4.41 -11.65
N LYS A 48 -13.07 -3.65 -12.30
CA LYS A 48 -13.67 -2.42 -11.76
C LYS A 48 -14.91 -2.78 -10.95
N VAL A 49 -14.88 -2.47 -9.67
CA VAL A 49 -15.96 -2.77 -8.72
C VAL A 49 -16.35 -1.49 -7.99
N TRP A 50 -17.60 -1.42 -7.52
CA TRP A 50 -18.10 -0.41 -6.59
C TRP A 50 -18.78 -1.12 -5.43
N THR A 51 -18.61 -0.60 -4.21
CA THR A 51 -19.30 -1.18 -3.05
C THR A 51 -20.81 -1.05 -3.24
N ALA A 52 -21.55 -2.06 -2.76
CA ALA A 52 -22.99 -2.12 -2.89
C ALA A 52 -23.74 -1.22 -1.88
N ASP A 53 -23.04 -0.67 -0.89
CA ASP A 53 -23.60 0.20 0.14
C ASP A 53 -23.75 1.66 -0.32
N ALA A 54 -24.30 2.49 0.56
CA ALA A 54 -24.54 3.91 0.26
C ALA A 54 -23.27 4.75 0.03
N LEU A 55 -22.11 4.26 0.45
CA LEU A 55 -20.83 4.94 0.24
C LEU A 55 -20.37 4.84 -1.21
N HIS A 56 -20.80 3.79 -1.94
CA HIS A 56 -20.50 3.55 -3.34
C HIS A 56 -19.02 3.78 -3.70
N VAL A 57 -18.13 3.22 -2.88
CA VAL A 57 -16.67 3.40 -3.04
C VAL A 57 -16.18 2.60 -4.25
N PRO A 58 -15.56 3.25 -5.25
CA PRO A 58 -14.94 2.53 -6.36
C PRO A 58 -13.66 1.81 -5.89
N TYR A 59 -13.41 0.61 -6.41
CA TYR A 59 -12.16 -0.11 -6.19
C TYR A 59 -11.80 -1.03 -7.36
N ARG A 60 -10.52 -1.26 -7.55
CA ARG A 60 -10.00 -2.28 -8.47
C ARG A 60 -9.75 -3.55 -7.70
N ALA A 61 -10.02 -4.71 -8.30
CA ALA A 61 -9.87 -5.99 -7.65
C ALA A 61 -9.26 -7.05 -8.58
N ILE A 62 -8.47 -7.95 -8.02
CA ILE A 62 -8.00 -9.16 -8.68
C ILE A 62 -7.85 -10.28 -7.66
N GLN A 63 -8.24 -11.48 -8.06
CA GLN A 63 -7.88 -12.71 -7.38
C GLN A 63 -6.74 -13.37 -8.16
N THR A 64 -5.56 -13.51 -7.53
CA THR A 64 -4.42 -14.12 -8.19
C THR A 64 -4.64 -15.63 -8.36
N PRO A 65 -4.08 -16.25 -9.43
CA PRO A 65 -4.15 -17.69 -9.63
C PRO A 65 -3.39 -18.42 -8.52
N GLY A 66 -3.74 -19.67 -8.32
CA GLY A 66 -3.08 -20.58 -7.38
C GLY A 66 -3.96 -21.76 -7.04
N ARG A 67 -3.42 -22.76 -6.37
CA ARG A 67 -4.22 -23.88 -5.90
C ARG A 67 -5.11 -23.40 -4.75
N ILE A 68 -6.36 -23.13 -5.06
CA ILE A 68 -7.41 -22.94 -4.07
C ILE A 68 -7.84 -24.35 -3.63
N GLY A 69 -7.35 -24.78 -2.47
CA GLY A 69 -7.96 -25.91 -1.77
C GLY A 69 -9.34 -25.50 -1.23
N GLN A 70 -9.74 -26.04 -0.10
CA GLN A 70 -10.92 -25.54 0.63
C GLN A 70 -10.61 -24.29 1.49
N GLU A 71 -9.41 -23.76 1.40
CA GLU A 71 -8.95 -22.63 2.24
C GLU A 71 -9.42 -21.29 1.68
N ARG A 72 -9.81 -20.41 2.59
CA ARG A 72 -10.10 -19.00 2.27
C ARG A 72 -8.81 -18.22 2.02
N LEU A 73 -8.88 -17.18 1.19
CA LEU A 73 -7.76 -16.43 0.67
C LEU A 73 -7.41 -15.24 1.57
N PRO A 74 -6.13 -14.82 1.63
CA PRO A 74 -5.77 -13.53 2.22
C PRO A 74 -6.27 -12.37 1.35
N LEU A 75 -6.58 -11.24 2.01
CA LEU A 75 -6.93 -9.98 1.37
C LEU A 75 -5.83 -8.95 1.60
N VAL A 76 -5.33 -8.35 0.52
CA VAL A 76 -4.45 -7.17 0.56
C VAL A 76 -5.23 -5.97 0.09
N VAL A 77 -5.34 -4.93 0.93
CA VAL A 77 -5.99 -3.64 0.62
C VAL A 77 -4.91 -2.59 0.45
N PHE A 78 -4.83 -1.98 -0.73
CA PHE A 78 -3.90 -0.91 -1.05
C PHE A 78 -4.60 0.45 -1.05
N LEU A 79 -4.07 1.39 -0.29
CA LEU A 79 -4.54 2.76 -0.22
C LEU A 79 -3.60 3.68 -1.02
N HIS A 80 -4.14 4.37 -2.02
CA HIS A 80 -3.37 5.26 -2.89
C HIS A 80 -2.94 6.55 -2.17
N GLY A 81 -1.96 7.26 -2.74
CA GLY A 81 -1.53 8.59 -2.31
C GLY A 81 -2.31 9.72 -2.98
N ASP A 82 -1.91 10.96 -2.70
CA ASP A 82 -2.36 12.15 -3.42
C ASP A 82 -2.09 12.00 -4.93
N TRP A 83 -2.74 12.77 -5.78
CA TRP A 83 -2.71 12.69 -7.26
C TRP A 83 -3.46 11.50 -7.88
N GLN A 84 -3.90 10.55 -7.09
CA GLN A 84 -4.66 9.38 -7.50
C GLN A 84 -6.12 9.46 -7.06
N ASP A 85 -6.48 10.58 -6.45
CA ASP A 85 -7.84 10.89 -6.03
C ASP A 85 -8.83 10.86 -7.19
N GLY A 86 -10.08 10.53 -6.88
CA GLY A 86 -11.13 10.52 -7.87
C GLY A 86 -12.23 9.50 -7.62
N GLU A 87 -13.09 9.34 -8.60
CA GLU A 87 -14.21 8.40 -8.62
C GLU A 87 -14.26 7.59 -9.92
N ASN A 88 -13.25 7.74 -10.78
CA ASN A 88 -13.22 7.09 -12.10
C ASN A 88 -12.87 5.60 -12.05
N ASN A 89 -12.46 5.10 -10.89
CA ASN A 89 -11.96 3.73 -10.69
C ASN A 89 -10.78 3.37 -11.61
N GLU A 90 -9.89 4.32 -11.85
CA GLU A 90 -8.71 4.19 -12.73
C GLU A 90 -7.44 4.78 -12.10
N SER A 91 -7.54 6.00 -11.56
CA SER A 91 -6.37 6.76 -11.10
C SER A 91 -5.66 6.15 -9.90
N GLN A 92 -6.34 5.37 -9.05
CA GLN A 92 -5.76 4.79 -7.84
C GLN A 92 -4.57 3.87 -8.10
N LEU A 93 -4.45 3.33 -9.30
CA LEU A 93 -3.32 2.49 -9.73
C LEU A 93 -2.52 3.15 -10.86
N ALA A 94 -2.87 4.37 -11.26
CA ALA A 94 -2.15 5.13 -12.24
C ALA A 94 -0.95 5.86 -11.61
N GLY A 95 -0.05 6.29 -12.47
CA GLY A 95 1.04 7.17 -12.09
C GLY A 95 2.37 6.47 -11.88
N TYR A 96 3.41 7.26 -12.04
CA TYR A 96 4.78 6.81 -11.92
C TYR A 96 5.13 6.56 -10.45
N GLY A 97 5.62 5.38 -10.14
CA GLY A 97 6.07 5.03 -8.78
C GLY A 97 5.03 4.30 -7.92
N ASN A 98 3.82 4.04 -8.42
CA ASN A 98 2.92 3.13 -7.72
C ASN A 98 3.39 1.69 -7.89
N GLY A 99 4.15 1.21 -6.93
CA GLY A 99 4.71 -0.14 -6.96
C GLY A 99 3.80 -1.23 -6.38
N SER A 100 2.58 -0.92 -5.96
CA SER A 100 1.74 -1.88 -5.22
C SER A 100 1.38 -3.13 -6.02
N LEU A 101 1.30 -3.02 -7.35
CA LEU A 101 1.07 -4.17 -8.24
C LEU A 101 2.24 -5.17 -8.23
N LEU A 102 3.42 -4.79 -7.75
CA LEU A 102 4.53 -5.74 -7.54
C LEU A 102 4.17 -6.84 -6.53
N LEU A 103 3.28 -6.57 -5.56
CA LEU A 103 2.77 -7.63 -4.68
C LEU A 103 1.90 -8.63 -5.45
N VAL A 104 1.11 -8.15 -6.40
CA VAL A 104 0.27 -8.98 -7.28
C VAL A 104 1.17 -9.81 -8.21
N ASP A 105 2.17 -9.17 -8.83
CA ASP A 105 3.18 -9.85 -9.66
C ASP A 105 3.90 -10.95 -8.89
N GLN A 106 4.38 -10.65 -7.69
CA GLN A 106 5.03 -11.65 -6.83
C GLN A 106 4.09 -12.82 -6.50
N ALA A 107 2.81 -12.53 -6.23
CA ALA A 107 1.82 -13.57 -5.94
C ALA A 107 1.56 -14.45 -7.16
N ILE A 108 1.42 -13.88 -8.36
CA ILE A 108 1.21 -14.62 -9.61
C ILE A 108 2.42 -15.52 -9.90
N HIS A 109 3.64 -14.97 -9.86
CA HIS A 109 4.87 -15.73 -10.12
C HIS A 109 5.12 -16.81 -9.08
N GLY A 110 4.77 -16.52 -7.80
CA GLY A 110 4.86 -17.48 -6.71
C GLY A 110 3.73 -18.50 -6.68
N ASN A 111 2.75 -18.43 -7.61
CA ASN A 111 1.53 -19.24 -7.59
C ASN A 111 0.81 -19.18 -6.23
N ILE A 112 0.77 -17.97 -5.63
CA ILE A 112 0.18 -17.69 -4.32
C ILE A 112 -1.22 -17.13 -4.54
N PRO A 113 -2.29 -17.83 -4.15
CA PRO A 113 -3.64 -17.30 -4.28
C PRO A 113 -3.92 -16.27 -3.19
N LEU A 114 -4.30 -15.07 -3.60
CA LEU A 114 -4.76 -13.97 -2.73
C LEU A 114 -5.80 -13.11 -3.46
N VAL A 115 -6.52 -12.31 -2.72
CA VAL A 115 -7.34 -11.21 -3.25
C VAL A 115 -6.60 -9.90 -2.98
N TYR A 116 -6.46 -9.08 -4.01
CA TYR A 116 -5.93 -7.73 -3.90
C TYR A 116 -7.04 -6.75 -4.30
N VAL A 117 -7.21 -5.69 -3.51
CA VAL A 117 -8.13 -4.59 -3.81
C VAL A 117 -7.45 -3.24 -3.63
N ALA A 118 -7.77 -2.32 -4.53
CA ALA A 118 -7.28 -0.94 -4.52
C ALA A 118 -8.48 0.01 -4.62
N PRO A 119 -9.05 0.46 -3.49
CA PRO A 119 -10.09 1.46 -3.49
C PRO A 119 -9.59 2.82 -3.96
N GLN A 120 -10.54 3.70 -4.33
CA GLN A 120 -10.29 5.09 -4.68
C GLN A 120 -11.13 6.02 -3.80
N THR A 121 -10.57 7.15 -3.42
CA THR A 121 -11.27 8.20 -2.68
C THR A 121 -11.10 9.55 -3.38
N THR A 122 -12.09 10.45 -3.18
CA THR A 122 -12.02 11.86 -3.61
C THR A 122 -11.35 12.74 -2.58
N HIS A 123 -10.99 12.19 -1.42
CA HIS A 123 -10.43 12.95 -0.31
C HIS A 123 -8.90 12.84 -0.32
N SER A 124 -8.24 13.92 0.07
CA SER A 124 -6.80 13.94 0.37
C SER A 124 -6.45 13.19 1.67
N TYR A 125 -7.33 12.36 2.17
CA TYR A 125 -7.16 11.48 3.33
C TYR A 125 -8.05 10.25 3.17
N TRP A 126 -7.78 9.21 3.97
CA TRP A 126 -8.51 7.95 3.92
C TRP A 126 -9.46 7.82 5.12
N PRO A 127 -10.78 8.08 4.93
CA PRO A 127 -11.75 7.79 5.98
C PRO A 127 -11.77 6.29 6.28
N PRO A 128 -11.57 5.84 7.54
CA PRO A 128 -11.56 4.43 7.88
C PRO A 128 -12.85 3.68 7.51
N ASP A 129 -14.00 4.33 7.57
CA ASP A 129 -15.30 3.76 7.19
C ASP A 129 -15.37 3.37 5.70
N ARG A 130 -14.73 4.13 4.81
CA ARG A 130 -14.59 3.77 3.39
C ARG A 130 -13.72 2.53 3.20
N VAL A 131 -12.62 2.41 3.95
CA VAL A 131 -11.79 1.21 3.95
C VAL A 131 -12.60 0.00 4.43
N ALA A 132 -13.35 0.15 5.53
CA ALA A 132 -14.22 -0.90 6.05
C ALA A 132 -15.34 -1.30 5.07
N ALA A 133 -15.92 -0.34 4.35
CA ALA A 133 -16.94 -0.61 3.32
C ALA A 133 -16.39 -1.51 2.21
N VAL A 134 -15.18 -1.20 1.72
CA VAL A 134 -14.52 -2.02 0.69
C VAL A 134 -14.17 -3.41 1.20
N VAL A 135 -13.64 -3.53 2.42
CA VAL A 135 -13.35 -4.83 3.03
C VAL A 135 -14.62 -5.66 3.17
N ARG A 136 -15.73 -5.07 3.65
CA ARG A 136 -17.03 -5.72 3.78
C ARG A 136 -17.56 -6.22 2.44
N ASP A 137 -17.51 -5.38 1.40
CA ASP A 137 -17.96 -5.74 0.05
C ASP A 137 -17.09 -6.87 -0.53
N ALA A 138 -15.76 -6.80 -0.37
CA ALA A 138 -14.84 -7.83 -0.80
C ALA A 138 -15.06 -9.17 -0.09
N LEU A 139 -15.33 -9.17 1.22
CA LEU A 139 -15.69 -10.36 1.98
C LEU A 139 -16.97 -11.04 1.48
N GLY A 140 -17.92 -10.27 0.94
CA GLY A 140 -19.13 -10.77 0.32
C GLY A 140 -18.93 -11.35 -1.08
N ARG A 141 -17.93 -10.86 -1.83
CA ARG A 141 -17.66 -11.25 -3.23
C ARG A 141 -16.66 -12.36 -3.39
N TYR A 142 -15.63 -12.39 -2.53
CA TYR A 142 -14.49 -13.30 -2.66
C TYR A 142 -14.39 -14.24 -1.46
N PRO A 143 -13.79 -15.44 -1.63
CA PRO A 143 -13.61 -16.40 -0.53
C PRO A 143 -12.47 -16.00 0.41
N ILE A 144 -12.58 -14.83 1.05
CA ILE A 144 -11.55 -14.25 1.91
C ILE A 144 -11.58 -14.87 3.31
N ASP A 145 -10.40 -15.16 3.88
CA ASP A 145 -10.22 -15.45 5.32
C ASP A 145 -10.26 -14.12 6.09
N PRO A 146 -11.30 -13.85 6.89
CA PRO A 146 -11.42 -12.59 7.62
C PRO A 146 -10.37 -12.39 8.71
N ARG A 147 -9.53 -13.40 8.98
CA ARG A 147 -8.37 -13.28 9.88
C ARG A 147 -7.07 -12.92 9.16
N ARG A 148 -7.10 -12.79 7.83
CA ARG A 148 -5.93 -12.52 6.98
C ARG A 148 -6.18 -11.33 6.06
N ILE A 149 -6.51 -10.18 6.68
CA ILE A 149 -6.73 -8.91 5.98
C ILE A 149 -5.57 -7.98 6.32
N TYR A 150 -4.91 -7.48 5.30
CA TYR A 150 -3.72 -6.65 5.40
C TYR A 150 -3.97 -5.29 4.77
N LEU A 151 -3.46 -4.23 5.41
CA LEU A 151 -3.48 -2.87 4.86
C LEU A 151 -2.09 -2.47 4.40
N THR A 152 -2.00 -1.87 3.22
CA THR A 152 -0.80 -1.18 2.76
C THR A 152 -1.19 0.11 2.06
N GLY A 153 -0.31 1.10 2.04
CA GLY A 153 -0.61 2.37 1.40
C GLY A 153 0.61 3.28 1.32
N ILE A 154 0.55 4.22 0.39
CA ILE A 154 1.62 5.16 0.07
C ILE A 154 1.20 6.59 0.36
N SER A 155 2.10 7.44 0.90
CA SER A 155 1.82 8.86 1.14
C SER A 155 0.53 9.04 1.97
N ASP A 156 -0.51 9.70 1.45
CA ASP A 156 -1.81 9.82 2.11
C ASP A 156 -2.45 8.45 2.40
N GLY A 157 -2.23 7.46 1.53
CA GLY A 157 -2.61 6.07 1.80
C GLY A 157 -1.83 5.44 2.95
N GLY A 158 -0.55 5.79 3.10
CA GLY A 158 0.26 5.40 4.26
C GLY A 158 -0.29 5.98 5.56
N SER A 159 -0.74 7.24 5.54
CA SER A 159 -1.47 7.88 6.64
C SER A 159 -2.81 7.18 6.91
N GLY A 160 -3.53 6.80 5.84
CA GLY A 160 -4.77 6.04 5.94
C GLY A 160 -4.61 4.66 6.57
N VAL A 161 -3.45 3.99 6.35
CA VAL A 161 -3.12 2.75 7.05
C VAL A 161 -3.04 3.00 8.56
N TRP A 162 -2.33 4.04 9.00
CA TRP A 162 -2.23 4.40 10.41
C TRP A 162 -3.59 4.67 11.04
N ASP A 163 -4.40 5.51 10.41
CA ASP A 163 -5.69 5.95 10.95
C ASP A 163 -6.71 4.80 10.99
N THR A 164 -6.73 3.94 9.97
CA THR A 164 -7.58 2.75 9.96
C THR A 164 -7.18 1.76 11.05
N LEU A 165 -5.89 1.50 11.24
CA LEU A 165 -5.39 0.63 12.29
C LEU A 165 -5.65 1.19 13.68
N LYS A 166 -5.51 2.51 13.89
CA LYS A 166 -5.84 3.16 15.17
C LYS A 166 -7.33 3.05 15.49
N THR A 167 -8.18 3.00 14.46
CA THR A 167 -9.62 2.89 14.61
C THR A 167 -10.05 1.45 14.96
N TRP A 168 -9.50 0.44 14.28
CA TRP A 168 -9.86 -0.98 14.47
C TRP A 168 -8.61 -1.87 14.47
N PRO A 169 -7.76 -1.78 15.50
CA PRO A 169 -6.45 -2.44 15.52
C PRO A 169 -6.54 -3.97 15.47
N GLU A 170 -7.60 -4.56 16.00
CA GLU A 170 -7.81 -6.01 16.05
C GLU A 170 -8.36 -6.60 14.75
N CYS A 171 -8.77 -5.77 13.79
CA CYS A 171 -9.44 -6.23 12.56
C CYS A 171 -8.46 -6.55 11.42
N PHE A 172 -7.24 -6.09 11.52
CA PHE A 172 -6.24 -6.25 10.48
C PHE A 172 -5.04 -7.05 10.96
N ALA A 173 -4.64 -8.03 10.17
CA ALA A 173 -3.55 -8.94 10.52
C ALA A 173 -2.17 -8.26 10.45
N ALA A 174 -2.00 -7.27 9.60
CA ALA A 174 -0.80 -6.44 9.53
C ALA A 174 -1.05 -5.13 8.79
N GLY A 175 -0.13 -4.16 8.99
CA GLY A 175 -0.08 -2.90 8.26
C GLY A 175 1.29 -2.60 7.66
N VAL A 176 1.28 -2.02 6.46
CA VAL A 176 2.49 -1.59 5.74
C VAL A 176 2.32 -0.15 5.28
N PRO A 177 2.47 0.83 6.18
CA PRO A 177 2.44 2.25 5.82
C PRO A 177 3.78 2.67 5.19
N MET A 178 3.72 3.41 4.08
CA MET A 178 4.89 3.92 3.36
C MET A 178 4.82 5.43 3.22
N SER A 179 5.86 6.15 3.65
CA SER A 179 5.97 7.62 3.59
C SER A 179 4.71 8.34 4.11
N GLY A 180 4.06 7.76 5.12
CA GLY A 180 2.87 8.31 5.76
C GLY A 180 3.19 8.95 7.11
N MET A 181 2.19 9.64 7.65
CA MET A 181 2.21 10.28 8.97
C MET A 181 0.90 10.04 9.70
N THR A 182 0.87 10.27 11.01
CA THR A 182 -0.35 10.30 11.81
C THR A 182 -0.14 11.17 13.04
N GLU A 183 -1.20 11.46 13.79
CA GLU A 183 -1.05 12.10 15.09
C GLU A 183 -0.27 11.20 16.06
N ALA A 184 0.64 11.79 16.82
CA ALA A 184 1.38 11.10 17.88
C ALA A 184 0.47 10.49 18.95
N ALA A 185 -0.70 11.09 19.16
CA ALA A 185 -1.73 10.55 20.05
C ALA A 185 -2.38 9.28 19.47
N GLY A 186 -2.80 8.37 20.37
CA GLY A 186 -3.58 7.18 19.98
C GLY A 186 -2.75 6.03 19.40
N LEU A 187 -1.44 5.96 19.64
CA LEU A 187 -0.59 4.86 19.18
C LEU A 187 -0.72 3.57 20.01
N ALA A 188 -1.16 3.66 21.26
CA ALA A 188 -1.23 2.51 22.17
C ALA A 188 -2.06 1.32 21.62
N PRO A 189 -3.24 1.51 21.00
CA PRO A 189 -4.01 0.40 20.45
C PRO A 189 -3.28 -0.39 19.38
N ILE A 190 -2.42 0.26 18.57
CA ILE A 190 -1.71 -0.40 17.46
C ILE A 190 -0.34 -0.95 17.84
N ALA A 191 0.09 -0.82 19.10
CA ALA A 191 1.41 -1.30 19.53
C ALA A 191 1.60 -2.82 19.33
N ARG A 192 0.51 -3.59 19.31
CA ARG A 192 0.53 -5.05 19.08
C ARG A 192 0.21 -5.48 17.66
N VAL A 193 -0.16 -4.55 16.79
CA VAL A 193 -0.40 -4.85 15.37
C VAL A 193 0.93 -5.13 14.69
N PRO A 194 1.10 -6.22 13.95
CA PRO A 194 2.27 -6.44 13.13
C PRO A 194 2.41 -5.33 12.09
N LEU A 195 3.52 -4.59 12.16
CA LEU A 195 3.78 -3.44 11.29
C LEU A 195 5.14 -3.59 10.59
N TRP A 196 5.18 -3.27 9.30
CA TRP A 196 6.42 -3.03 8.59
C TRP A 196 6.37 -1.67 7.90
N VAL A 197 7.06 -0.71 8.47
CA VAL A 197 7.02 0.70 8.10
C VAL A 197 8.18 1.03 7.17
N PHE A 198 7.92 1.76 6.09
CA PHE A 198 8.94 2.20 5.15
C PHE A 198 8.90 3.71 4.98
N HIS A 199 10.09 4.36 4.92
CA HIS A 199 10.17 5.79 4.68
C HIS A 199 11.51 6.19 4.07
N GLY A 200 11.54 7.30 3.33
CA GLY A 200 12.76 7.91 2.84
C GLY A 200 13.33 8.91 3.87
N ALA A 201 14.62 8.78 4.24
CA ALA A 201 15.22 9.68 5.23
C ALA A 201 15.33 11.15 4.76
N LYS A 202 15.21 11.38 3.44
CA LYS A 202 15.25 12.72 2.81
C LYS A 202 13.91 13.10 2.22
N ASP A 203 12.83 12.51 2.73
CA ASP A 203 11.48 12.87 2.33
C ASP A 203 11.21 14.35 2.67
N ASN A 204 10.91 15.15 1.65
CA ASN A 204 10.63 16.57 1.77
C ASN A 204 9.15 16.91 1.55
N ASP A 205 8.33 15.90 1.26
CA ASP A 205 6.87 16.03 1.21
C ASP A 205 6.23 15.69 2.55
N THR A 206 6.64 14.56 3.14
CA THR A 206 6.22 14.11 4.46
C THR A 206 7.49 13.84 5.26
N ASP A 207 7.91 14.79 6.09
CA ASP A 207 9.15 14.64 6.85
C ASP A 207 9.11 13.40 7.74
N VAL A 208 10.18 12.62 7.69
CA VAL A 208 10.29 11.30 8.36
C VAL A 208 10.16 11.39 9.89
N GLU A 209 10.48 12.53 10.50
CA GLU A 209 10.38 12.78 11.95
C GLU A 209 9.11 13.57 12.30
N THR A 210 8.87 14.68 11.63
CA THR A 210 7.83 15.65 12.02
C THR A 210 6.57 15.57 11.17
N GLY A 211 6.51 14.76 10.11
CA GLY A 211 5.41 14.76 9.17
C GLY A 211 5.18 16.16 8.57
N TYR A 212 3.99 16.71 8.73
CA TYR A 212 3.68 18.11 8.39
C TYR A 212 3.84 19.07 9.57
N GLY A 213 4.33 18.60 10.72
CA GLY A 213 4.43 19.37 11.95
C GLY A 213 3.13 19.43 12.76
N GLY A 214 3.13 20.22 13.82
CA GLY A 214 1.99 20.30 14.74
C GLY A 214 1.82 19.00 15.53
N ALA A 215 0.62 18.43 15.49
CA ALA A 215 0.31 17.15 16.14
C ALA A 215 0.75 15.93 15.32
N MET A 216 1.03 16.13 14.03
CA MET A 216 1.43 15.08 13.11
C MET A 216 2.89 14.73 13.27
N VAL A 217 3.20 13.45 13.17
CA VAL A 217 4.58 12.90 13.23
C VAL A 217 4.81 11.93 12.10
N GLY A 218 6.05 11.89 11.62
CA GLY A 218 6.48 10.97 10.57
C GLY A 218 6.84 9.58 11.10
N SER A 219 7.15 8.69 10.18
CA SER A 219 7.33 7.27 10.50
C SER A 219 8.43 6.98 11.51
N ARG A 220 9.53 7.75 11.52
CA ARG A 220 10.63 7.54 12.48
C ARG A 220 10.17 7.81 13.90
N ALA A 221 9.44 8.92 14.12
CA ALA A 221 8.87 9.25 15.42
C ALA A 221 7.82 8.22 15.85
N ILE A 222 6.92 7.83 14.94
CA ILE A 222 5.88 6.82 15.22
C ILE A 222 6.53 5.50 15.68
N VAL A 223 7.53 5.01 14.94
CA VAL A 223 8.24 3.76 15.26
C VAL A 223 8.96 3.85 16.60
N ARG A 224 9.63 4.97 16.89
CA ARG A 224 10.26 5.22 18.19
C ARG A 224 9.23 5.15 19.31
N ASP A 225 8.11 5.84 19.16
CA ASP A 225 7.08 5.97 20.19
C ASP A 225 6.35 4.63 20.39
N LEU A 226 6.08 3.87 19.33
CA LEU A 226 5.55 2.50 19.44
C LEU A 226 6.49 1.59 20.22
N ARG A 227 7.81 1.66 19.95
CA ARG A 227 8.81 0.87 20.68
C ARG A 227 8.88 1.26 22.15
N ALA A 228 8.72 2.54 22.46
CA ALA A 228 8.72 3.04 23.84
C ALA A 228 7.57 2.47 24.69
N ILE A 229 6.46 2.09 24.04
CA ILE A 229 5.28 1.48 24.70
C ILE A 229 5.21 -0.05 24.51
N GLY A 230 6.31 -0.69 24.09
CA GLY A 230 6.43 -2.14 23.95
C GLY A 230 5.94 -2.74 22.64
N GLY A 231 5.72 -1.93 21.62
CA GLY A 231 5.49 -2.40 20.25
C GLY A 231 6.79 -2.82 19.56
N GLU A 232 6.68 -3.71 18.57
CA GLU A 232 7.82 -4.24 17.83
C GLU A 232 7.66 -4.03 16.30
N PRO A 233 7.45 -2.78 15.83
CA PRO A 233 7.33 -2.53 14.40
C PRO A 233 8.67 -2.82 13.69
N ARG A 234 8.62 -3.50 12.53
CA ARG A 234 9.73 -3.49 11.58
C ARG A 234 9.81 -2.11 10.95
N TYR A 235 11.03 -1.64 10.74
CA TYR A 235 11.27 -0.34 10.12
C TYR A 235 12.39 -0.41 9.11
N THR A 236 12.11 0.02 7.89
CA THR A 236 13.09 0.19 6.82
C THR A 236 13.11 1.66 6.42
N GLU A 237 14.21 2.33 6.70
CA GLU A 237 14.45 3.71 6.29
C GLU A 237 15.51 3.72 5.19
N TYR A 238 15.17 4.35 4.07
CA TYR A 238 16.11 4.50 2.96
C TYR A 238 16.95 5.77 3.14
N PRO A 239 18.26 5.68 3.42
CA PRO A 239 19.10 6.84 3.84
C PRO A 239 19.15 7.98 2.80
N THR A 240 18.98 7.65 1.53
CA THR A 240 18.96 8.62 0.42
C THR A 240 17.58 8.75 -0.23
N GLY A 241 16.59 7.98 0.28
CA GLY A 241 15.22 7.98 -0.24
C GLY A 241 14.54 9.33 -0.03
N MET A 242 13.87 9.79 -1.06
CA MET A 242 12.93 10.90 -1.05
C MET A 242 11.52 10.37 -0.75
N HIS A 243 10.47 11.15 -1.06
CA HIS A 243 9.09 10.74 -0.84
C HIS A 243 8.69 9.44 -1.57
N PRO A 244 8.94 9.26 -2.90
CA PRO A 244 8.49 8.10 -3.66
C PRO A 244 9.40 6.87 -3.49
N ILE A 245 9.33 6.22 -2.30
CA ILE A 245 10.12 5.00 -2.01
C ILE A 245 9.35 3.70 -2.30
N TRP A 246 8.10 3.77 -2.66
CA TRP A 246 7.20 2.62 -2.69
C TRP A 246 7.58 1.53 -3.69
N HIS A 247 8.17 1.88 -4.85
CA HIS A 247 8.67 0.86 -5.76
C HIS A 247 9.76 -0.01 -5.10
N HIS A 248 10.72 0.62 -4.40
CA HIS A 248 11.76 -0.10 -3.66
C HIS A 248 11.15 -0.93 -2.51
N ALA A 249 10.19 -0.36 -1.79
CA ALA A 249 9.55 -1.02 -0.66
C ALA A 249 8.77 -2.26 -1.11
N TYR A 250 7.93 -2.15 -2.14
CA TYR A 250 7.18 -3.29 -2.68
C TYR A 250 8.04 -4.32 -3.41
N SER A 251 9.25 -3.94 -3.87
CA SER A 251 10.24 -4.88 -4.41
C SER A 251 10.99 -5.68 -3.35
N THR A 252 10.77 -5.40 -2.04
CA THR A 252 11.40 -6.15 -0.95
C THR A 252 10.92 -7.62 -0.97
N PRO A 253 11.80 -8.62 -1.24
CA PRO A 253 11.37 -10.00 -1.45
C PRO A 253 10.66 -10.63 -0.24
N GLU A 254 11.00 -10.18 0.97
CA GLU A 254 10.43 -10.69 2.20
C GLU A 254 9.06 -10.08 2.54
N LEU A 255 8.63 -9.01 1.87
CA LEU A 255 7.43 -8.27 2.25
C LEU A 255 6.16 -9.10 2.10
N LEU A 256 5.92 -9.69 0.94
CA LEU A 256 4.74 -10.52 0.71
C LEU A 256 4.73 -11.77 1.61
N PRO A 257 5.81 -12.58 1.72
CA PRO A 257 5.88 -13.69 2.66
C PRO A 257 5.64 -13.28 4.11
N TRP A 258 6.20 -12.13 4.53
CA TRP A 258 5.99 -11.61 5.88
C TRP A 258 4.53 -11.25 6.12
N LEU A 259 3.87 -10.53 5.22
CA LEU A 259 2.44 -10.21 5.31
C LEU A 259 1.61 -11.48 5.47
N LEU A 260 1.79 -12.44 4.56
CA LEU A 260 0.99 -13.66 4.50
C LEU A 260 1.15 -14.57 5.73
N ASN A 261 2.22 -14.38 6.50
CA ASN A 261 2.45 -15.10 7.76
C ASN A 261 1.73 -14.47 8.96
N GLN A 262 1.11 -13.28 8.82
CA GLN A 262 0.38 -12.63 9.89
C GLN A 262 -1.08 -13.05 9.92
N ARG A 263 -1.67 -13.11 11.12
CA ARG A 263 -3.07 -13.51 11.32
C ARG A 263 -3.61 -12.92 12.62
N VAL A 264 -4.83 -12.38 12.60
CA VAL A 264 -5.52 -12.03 13.85
C VAL A 264 -6.06 -13.27 14.54
N GLY A 265 -6.15 -13.23 15.86
CA GLY A 265 -6.70 -14.35 16.66
C GLY A 265 -8.20 -14.56 16.39
N THR A 266 -8.98 -13.49 16.40
CA THR A 266 -10.42 -13.48 16.17
C THR A 266 -10.73 -12.59 14.98
N ALA A 267 -11.58 -13.07 14.08
CA ALA A 267 -12.03 -12.26 12.94
C ALA A 267 -12.98 -11.15 13.42
N CYS A 268 -12.83 -9.96 12.84
CA CYS A 268 -13.79 -8.88 13.02
C CYS A 268 -15.06 -9.12 12.20
N ASP A 269 -16.18 -8.66 12.74
CA ASP A 269 -17.42 -8.51 12.00
C ASP A 269 -17.49 -7.12 11.34
N PHE A 270 -17.07 -7.03 10.11
CA PHE A 270 -17.09 -5.77 9.34
C PHE A 270 -18.50 -5.24 9.06
N SER A 271 -19.55 -6.00 9.37
CA SER A 271 -20.93 -5.52 9.27
C SER A 271 -21.36 -4.69 10.50
N HIS A 272 -20.66 -4.84 11.62
CA HIS A 272 -20.99 -4.23 12.90
C HIS A 272 -19.78 -3.57 13.56
N LEU A 273 -18.91 -2.93 12.79
CA LEU A 273 -17.81 -2.17 13.36
C LEU A 273 -18.34 -0.97 14.16
N PRO A 274 -17.75 -0.67 15.33
CA PRO A 274 -18.07 0.54 16.03
C PRO A 274 -17.68 1.76 15.20
N PRO A 275 -18.39 2.91 15.35
CA PRO A 275 -18.01 4.13 14.67
C PRO A 275 -16.56 4.49 15.01
N PRO A 276 -15.82 5.16 14.09
CA PRO A 276 -14.47 5.60 14.36
C PRO A 276 -14.42 6.44 15.65
N GLY A 277 -13.62 6.00 16.61
CA GLY A 277 -13.44 6.71 17.88
C GLY A 277 -12.63 8.01 17.74
N PHE A 278 -12.10 8.29 16.55
CA PHE A 278 -11.37 9.49 16.19
C PHE A 278 -12.11 10.20 15.06
N ALA A 279 -12.30 11.51 15.20
CA ALA A 279 -12.61 12.33 14.04
C ALA A 279 -11.38 12.27 13.12
N PRO A 280 -11.51 11.88 11.85
CA PRO A 280 -10.40 11.97 10.92
C PRO A 280 -9.91 13.42 10.90
N VAL A 281 -8.60 13.63 10.80
CA VAL A 281 -8.02 14.97 10.67
C VAL A 281 -8.49 15.57 9.35
N THR A 282 -9.67 16.18 9.40
CA THR A 282 -10.25 16.91 8.28
C THR A 282 -9.53 18.25 8.17
N GLY A 283 -8.85 18.50 7.08
CA GLY A 283 -8.45 19.85 6.72
C GLY A 283 -6.97 20.17 6.71
N LEU A 284 -6.10 19.24 6.37
CA LEU A 284 -4.77 19.60 5.87
C LEU A 284 -4.91 20.06 4.41
N SER A 285 -5.55 21.22 4.19
CA SER A 285 -5.45 21.87 2.90
C SER A 285 -3.99 22.29 2.75
N ARG A 286 -3.27 21.64 1.83
CA ARG A 286 -1.99 22.16 1.36
C ARG A 286 -2.25 23.56 0.82
N ASN A 287 -1.71 24.60 1.45
CA ASN A 287 -1.59 25.90 0.81
C ASN A 287 -0.69 25.69 -0.42
N ARG A 288 -1.30 25.61 -1.58
CA ARG A 288 -0.63 25.56 -2.88
C ARG A 288 -0.10 26.93 -3.26
#